data_5213f8cf6181aa76648ab4b1a7c99738
#
_entry.id   5213f8cf6181aa76648ab4b1a7c99738
#
_cell.length_a   1.000
_cell.length_b   1.000
_cell.length_c   1.000
_cell.angle_alpha   90.00
_cell.angle_beta   90.00
_cell.angle_gamma   90.00
#
_symmetry.space_group_name_H-M   'P 1'
#
loop_
_entity.id
_entity.type
_entity.pdbx_description
1 polymer ?
#
loop_
_entity_poly.entity_id
_entity_poly.type
_entity_poly.pdbx_seq_one_letter_code
_entity_poly.pdbx_strand_id
1 'polypeptide(L)'
;TDMDRGENGELLSARMQMWCKDMSTKEVLDALDEARIPCGPVLSAKQVLQDPHIKAMDFLQDMNFPGLKKPIPINTTPVKLSQTPGTIRQRTAELGEHTDEILDSLGYTADQISEMRNARVV
;
A
#
# COMPACT_ATOMS: atom_id res chain seq x y z
N THR A 1 19.35 20.32 -20.32
CA THR A 1 18.42 20.77 -19.26
C THR A 1 17.34 19.73 -19.01
N ASP A 2 16.54 19.86 -17.98
CA ASP A 2 15.39 18.97 -17.72
C ASP A 2 14.31 19.10 -18.80
N MET A 3 14.17 20.28 -19.38
CA MET A 3 13.29 20.50 -20.54
C MET A 3 13.76 19.69 -21.74
N ASP A 4 15.05 19.74 -22.07
CA ASP A 4 15.62 18.96 -23.20
C ASP A 4 15.42 17.45 -23.00
N ARG A 5 15.51 16.96 -21.75
CA ARG A 5 15.20 15.56 -21.42
C ARG A 5 13.72 15.22 -21.61
N GLY A 6 12.82 16.12 -21.24
CA GLY A 6 11.39 15.97 -21.46
C GLY A 6 11.03 15.89 -22.93
N GLU A 7 11.58 16.80 -23.74
CA GLU A 7 11.35 16.83 -25.21
C GLU A 7 11.93 15.59 -25.92
N ASN A 8 12.98 14.98 -25.39
CA ASN A 8 13.62 13.79 -25.94
C ASN A 8 13.25 12.49 -25.20
N GLY A 9 12.16 12.47 -24.44
CA GLY A 9 11.75 11.34 -23.60
C GLY A 9 11.63 10.02 -24.34
N GLU A 10 11.02 10.01 -25.54
CA GLU A 10 10.86 8.81 -26.37
C GLU A 10 12.21 8.27 -26.85
N LEU A 11 13.09 9.15 -27.29
CA LEU A 11 14.45 8.77 -27.74
C LEU A 11 15.26 8.15 -26.60
N LEU A 12 15.20 8.76 -25.41
CA LEU A 12 15.88 8.25 -24.21
C LEU A 12 15.33 6.91 -23.77
N SER A 13 13.99 6.75 -23.76
CA SER A 13 13.34 5.49 -23.43
C SER A 13 13.72 4.38 -24.40
N ALA A 14 13.74 4.66 -25.70
CA ALA A 14 14.13 3.67 -26.71
C ALA A 14 15.59 3.25 -26.52
N ARG A 15 16.51 4.18 -26.25
CA ARG A 15 17.91 3.87 -25.96
C ARG A 15 18.08 3.03 -24.70
N MET A 16 17.36 3.38 -23.62
CA MET A 16 17.38 2.61 -22.37
C MET A 16 16.86 1.19 -22.58
N GLN A 17 15.75 1.03 -23.32
CA GLN A 17 15.21 -0.28 -23.64
C GLN A 17 16.20 -1.15 -24.43
N MET A 18 16.87 -0.56 -25.41
CA MET A 18 17.90 -1.27 -26.19
C MET A 18 19.10 -1.67 -25.32
N TRP A 19 19.52 -0.79 -24.41
CA TRP A 19 20.63 -1.09 -23.51
C TRP A 19 20.29 -2.18 -22.49
N CYS A 20 19.06 -2.16 -21.93
CA CYS A 20 18.63 -3.15 -20.95
C CYS A 20 18.22 -4.49 -21.54
N LYS A 21 18.03 -4.60 -22.86
CA LYS A 21 17.33 -5.70 -23.53
C LYS A 21 17.88 -7.08 -23.17
N ASP A 22 19.19 -7.20 -23.11
CA ASP A 22 19.87 -8.47 -22.90
C ASP A 22 20.50 -8.57 -21.49
N MET A 23 20.12 -7.69 -20.57
CA MET A 23 20.60 -7.63 -19.19
C MET A 23 19.51 -8.06 -18.21
N SER A 24 19.91 -8.74 -17.15
CA SER A 24 19.03 -8.96 -16.00
C SER A 24 18.84 -7.65 -15.21
N THR A 25 17.75 -7.56 -14.43
CA THR A 25 17.50 -6.40 -13.54
C THR A 25 18.71 -6.13 -12.64
N LYS A 26 19.34 -7.18 -12.11
CA LYS A 26 20.52 -7.02 -11.25
C LYS A 26 21.69 -6.36 -11.99
N GLU A 27 22.00 -6.82 -13.20
CA GLU A 27 23.11 -6.26 -13.99
C GLU A 27 22.86 -4.80 -14.34
N VAL A 28 21.60 -4.44 -14.68
CA VAL A 28 21.21 -3.04 -14.92
C VAL A 28 21.41 -2.18 -13.67
N LEU A 29 20.93 -2.67 -12.51
CA LEU A 29 21.07 -1.94 -11.24
C LEU A 29 22.54 -1.77 -10.84
N ASP A 30 23.34 -2.82 -10.95
CA ASP A 30 24.78 -2.77 -10.63
C ASP A 30 25.50 -1.74 -11.53
N ALA A 31 25.22 -1.73 -12.83
CA ALA A 31 25.83 -0.78 -13.76
C ALA A 31 25.40 0.68 -13.51
N LEU A 32 24.15 0.90 -13.12
CA LEU A 32 23.63 2.24 -12.78
C LEU A 32 24.23 2.72 -11.44
N ASP A 33 24.38 1.84 -10.45
CA ASP A 33 24.98 2.15 -9.17
C ASP A 33 26.48 2.51 -9.33
N GLU A 34 27.23 1.75 -10.13
CA GLU A 34 28.61 2.07 -10.49
C GLU A 34 28.73 3.47 -11.14
N ALA A 35 27.77 3.80 -11.99
CA ALA A 35 27.67 5.14 -12.60
C ALA A 35 27.14 6.21 -11.64
N ARG A 36 26.78 5.88 -10.39
CA ARG A 36 26.17 6.74 -9.37
C ARG A 36 24.85 7.36 -9.84
N ILE A 37 24.09 6.60 -10.59
CA ILE A 37 22.74 6.98 -11.05
C ILE A 37 21.72 6.35 -10.09
N PRO A 38 20.93 7.15 -9.36
CA PRO A 38 19.89 6.62 -8.47
C PRO A 38 18.92 5.73 -9.23
N CYS A 39 18.77 4.50 -8.78
CA CYS A 39 17.92 3.51 -9.42
C CYS A 39 17.33 2.54 -8.36
N GLY A 40 16.32 1.79 -8.75
CA GLY A 40 15.73 0.75 -7.92
C GLY A 40 14.88 -0.22 -8.74
N PRO A 41 14.68 -1.45 -8.27
CA PRO A 41 13.87 -2.43 -8.96
C PRO A 41 12.37 -2.09 -8.84
N VAL A 42 11.62 -2.35 -9.91
CA VAL A 42 10.15 -2.37 -9.84
C VAL A 42 9.73 -3.76 -9.39
N LEU A 43 9.30 -3.88 -8.15
CA LEU A 43 8.94 -5.15 -7.54
C LEU A 43 7.47 -5.50 -7.79
N SER A 44 7.20 -6.77 -8.05
CA SER A 44 5.84 -7.31 -7.98
C SER A 44 5.36 -7.38 -6.53
N ALA A 45 4.04 -7.45 -6.30
CA ALA A 45 3.46 -7.58 -4.95
C ALA A 45 4.07 -8.77 -4.17
N LYS A 46 4.29 -9.91 -4.83
CA LYS A 46 4.93 -11.07 -4.20
C LYS A 46 6.37 -10.80 -3.78
N GLN A 47 7.14 -10.06 -4.57
CA GLN A 47 8.51 -9.69 -4.23
C GLN A 47 8.56 -8.69 -3.08
N VAL A 48 7.63 -7.71 -3.06
CA VAL A 48 7.50 -6.76 -1.94
C VAL A 48 7.28 -7.49 -0.61
N LEU A 49 6.40 -8.49 -0.57
CA LEU A 49 6.16 -9.29 0.65
C LEU A 49 7.40 -10.07 1.13
N GLN A 50 8.37 -10.31 0.28
CA GLN A 50 9.58 -11.06 0.58
C GLN A 50 10.82 -10.17 0.75
N ASP A 51 10.71 -8.89 0.38
CA ASP A 51 11.82 -7.95 0.39
C ASP A 51 12.40 -7.74 1.80
N PRO A 52 13.72 -7.90 2.00
CA PRO A 52 14.36 -7.74 3.30
C PRO A 52 14.23 -6.34 3.87
N HIS A 53 14.26 -5.29 3.04
CA HIS A 53 14.14 -3.92 3.48
C HIS A 53 12.72 -3.62 3.96
N ILE A 54 11.70 -4.05 3.20
CA ILE A 54 10.29 -3.91 3.59
C ILE A 54 10.02 -4.58 4.94
N LYS A 55 10.60 -5.78 5.17
CA LYS A 55 10.50 -6.49 6.45
C LYS A 55 11.23 -5.77 7.58
N ALA A 56 12.47 -5.33 7.34
CA ALA A 56 13.26 -4.63 8.34
C ALA A 56 12.65 -3.28 8.77
N MET A 57 11.90 -2.65 7.87
CA MET A 57 11.20 -1.39 8.13
C MET A 57 9.81 -1.58 8.74
N ASP A 58 9.33 -2.80 8.93
CA ASP A 58 7.98 -3.12 9.43
C ASP A 58 6.87 -2.36 8.65
N PHE A 59 7.01 -2.29 7.32
CA PHE A 59 6.02 -1.63 6.47
C PHE A 59 4.73 -2.42 6.32
N LEU A 60 4.72 -3.69 6.73
CA LEU A 60 3.57 -4.57 6.63
C LEU A 60 3.22 -5.14 8.01
N GLN A 61 1.93 -5.15 8.30
CA GLN A 61 1.37 -5.77 9.50
C GLN A 61 0.31 -6.79 9.10
N ASP A 62 0.42 -8.00 9.63
CA ASP A 62 -0.58 -9.04 9.40
C ASP A 62 -1.87 -8.74 10.16
N MET A 63 -3.00 -8.79 9.44
CA MET A 63 -4.31 -8.51 10.00
C MET A 63 -5.35 -9.55 9.58
N ASN A 64 -6.19 -9.96 10.53
CA ASN A 64 -7.28 -10.89 10.29
C ASN A 64 -8.48 -10.16 9.66
N PHE A 65 -9.07 -10.77 8.64
CA PHE A 65 -10.32 -10.31 8.01
C PHE A 65 -11.38 -11.39 8.05
N PRO A 66 -12.66 -11.04 8.24
CA PRO A 66 -13.75 -11.99 8.16
C PRO A 66 -13.72 -12.78 6.85
N GLY A 67 -14.05 -14.05 6.92
CA GLY A 67 -14.08 -14.94 5.75
C GLY A 67 -12.71 -15.40 5.23
N LEU A 68 -11.61 -14.84 5.69
CA LEU A 68 -10.27 -15.29 5.33
C LEU A 68 -9.70 -16.27 6.36
N LYS A 69 -9.09 -17.37 5.87
CA LYS A 69 -8.48 -18.40 6.73
C LYS A 69 -7.14 -18.01 7.33
N LYS A 70 -6.50 -16.98 6.76
CA LYS A 70 -5.16 -16.51 7.17
C LYS A 70 -5.15 -15.01 7.21
N PRO A 71 -4.33 -14.42 8.10
CA PRO A 71 -4.08 -12.99 8.08
C PRO A 71 -3.53 -12.56 6.71
N ILE A 72 -3.83 -11.34 6.32
CA ILE A 72 -3.22 -10.71 5.15
C ILE A 72 -2.37 -9.51 5.59
N PRO A 73 -1.23 -9.28 4.93
CA PRO A 73 -0.40 -8.13 5.21
C PRO A 73 -1.07 -6.86 4.69
N ILE A 74 -1.17 -5.85 5.56
CA ILE A 74 -1.63 -4.50 5.22
C ILE A 74 -0.51 -3.50 5.47
N ASN A 75 -0.53 -2.38 4.75
CA ASN A 75 0.47 -1.34 4.92
C ASN A 75 0.32 -0.67 6.29
N THR A 76 1.44 -0.52 7.00
CA THR A 76 1.51 0.29 8.20
C THR A 76 1.61 1.78 7.87
N THR A 77 1.58 2.63 8.88
CA THR A 77 1.79 4.07 8.72
C THR A 77 3.21 4.33 8.18
N PRO A 78 3.36 5.00 7.02
CA PRO A 78 4.68 5.18 6.40
C PRO A 78 5.60 6.11 7.19
N VAL A 79 5.04 7.01 8.00
CA VAL A 79 5.80 7.94 8.85
C VAL A 79 5.95 7.33 10.23
N LYS A 80 7.20 7.12 10.67
CA LYS A 80 7.53 6.64 12.01
C LYS A 80 7.88 7.81 12.92
N LEU A 81 6.97 8.15 13.83
CA LEU A 81 7.16 9.19 14.83
C LEU A 81 7.65 8.55 16.13
N SER A 82 8.74 9.08 16.70
CA SER A 82 9.36 8.50 17.91
C SER A 82 8.52 8.67 19.17
N GLN A 83 7.82 9.79 19.33
CA GLN A 83 7.01 10.08 20.51
C GLN A 83 5.54 9.71 20.35
N THR A 84 5.00 9.81 19.14
CA THR A 84 3.60 9.52 18.83
C THR A 84 3.50 8.58 17.62
N PRO A 85 3.92 7.32 17.77
CA PRO A 85 3.91 6.37 16.66
C PRO A 85 2.48 6.14 16.15
N GLY A 86 2.34 6.15 14.83
CA GLY A 86 1.09 5.74 14.19
C GLY A 86 0.86 4.24 14.38
N THR A 87 -0.36 3.87 14.73
CA THR A 87 -0.75 2.48 14.94
C THR A 87 -2.03 2.16 14.19
N ILE A 88 -2.12 0.96 13.62
CA ILE A 88 -3.36 0.43 13.08
C ILE A 88 -4.07 -0.27 14.24
N ARG A 89 -5.18 0.30 14.68
CA ARG A 89 -5.93 -0.19 15.84
C ARG A 89 -6.89 -1.31 15.47
N GLN A 90 -7.46 -1.26 14.28
CA GLN A 90 -8.43 -2.22 13.79
C GLN A 90 -8.36 -2.33 12.26
N ARG A 91 -8.88 -3.42 11.72
CA ARG A 91 -9.03 -3.61 10.29
C ARG A 91 -10.07 -2.66 9.69
N THR A 92 -10.11 -2.59 8.38
CA THR A 92 -11.19 -1.93 7.66
C THR A 92 -12.52 -2.60 7.99
N ALA A 93 -13.54 -1.82 8.30
CA ALA A 93 -14.88 -2.30 8.59
C ALA A 93 -15.57 -2.87 7.34
N GLU A 94 -16.43 -3.85 7.52
CA GLU A 94 -17.39 -4.26 6.50
C GLU A 94 -18.53 -3.25 6.40
N LEU A 95 -19.25 -3.27 5.29
CA LEU A 95 -20.38 -2.36 5.10
C LEU A 95 -21.44 -2.60 6.19
N GLY A 96 -21.76 -1.55 6.94
CA GLY A 96 -22.75 -1.59 8.01
C GLY A 96 -22.26 -2.21 9.33
N GLU A 97 -21.01 -2.65 9.45
CA GLU A 97 -20.50 -3.33 10.65
C GLU A 97 -20.66 -2.52 11.94
N HIS A 98 -20.51 -1.21 11.88
CA HIS A 98 -20.59 -0.32 13.04
C HIS A 98 -21.89 0.51 13.09
N THR A 99 -22.86 0.22 12.24
CA THR A 99 -24.08 1.02 12.14
C THR A 99 -24.82 1.09 13.47
N ASP A 100 -25.01 -0.05 14.15
CA ASP A 100 -25.74 -0.10 15.42
C ASP A 100 -24.98 0.61 16.53
N GLU A 101 -23.68 0.37 16.65
CA GLU A 101 -22.82 1.02 17.61
C GLU A 101 -22.83 2.55 17.47
N ILE A 102 -22.75 3.03 16.22
CA ILE A 102 -22.77 4.48 15.93
C ILE A 102 -24.13 5.08 16.25
N LEU A 103 -25.23 4.45 15.83
CA LEU A 103 -26.59 4.96 16.09
C LEU A 103 -26.94 4.92 17.58
N ASP A 104 -26.56 3.86 18.30
CA ASP A 104 -26.70 3.79 19.76
C ASP A 104 -25.94 4.92 20.47
N SER A 105 -24.70 5.18 20.05
CA SER A 105 -23.89 6.29 20.58
C SER A 105 -24.52 7.67 20.34
N LEU A 106 -25.35 7.81 19.33
CA LEU A 106 -26.13 9.02 19.02
C LEU A 106 -27.47 9.08 19.75
N GLY A 107 -27.81 8.05 20.54
CA GLY A 107 -29.00 8.01 21.38
C GLY A 107 -30.25 7.37 20.73
N TYR A 108 -30.08 6.70 19.58
CA TYR A 108 -31.18 5.93 18.98
C TYR A 108 -31.38 4.63 19.75
N THR A 109 -32.63 4.25 19.98
CA THR A 109 -32.95 2.96 20.59
C THR A 109 -32.88 1.82 19.60
N ALA A 110 -32.73 0.59 20.09
CA ALA A 110 -32.71 -0.62 19.24
C ALA A 110 -33.97 -0.73 18.34
N ASP A 111 -35.11 -0.33 18.85
CA ASP A 111 -36.36 -0.34 18.08
C ASP A 111 -36.31 0.67 16.92
N GLN A 112 -35.83 1.89 17.18
CA GLN A 112 -35.65 2.91 16.14
C GLN A 112 -34.63 2.48 15.08
N ILE A 113 -33.53 1.82 15.48
CA ILE A 113 -32.53 1.28 14.54
C ILE A 113 -33.19 0.18 13.67
N SER A 114 -34.00 -0.69 14.28
CA SER A 114 -34.74 -1.73 13.56
C SER A 114 -35.74 -1.14 12.56
N GLU A 115 -36.45 -0.08 12.92
CA GLU A 115 -37.36 0.64 12.01
C GLU A 115 -36.59 1.25 10.83
N MET A 116 -35.44 1.89 11.06
CA MET A 116 -34.55 2.43 10.01
C MET A 116 -34.12 1.35 9.03
N ARG A 117 -33.71 0.16 9.53
CA ARG A 117 -33.39 -0.98 8.67
C ARG A 117 -34.55 -1.45 7.82
N ASN A 118 -35.72 -1.60 8.42
CA ASN A 118 -36.93 -2.00 7.70
C ASN A 118 -37.30 -1.00 6.61
N ALA A 119 -37.10 0.29 6.88
CA ALA A 119 -37.32 1.39 5.93
C ALA A 119 -36.13 1.54 4.93
N ARG A 120 -35.06 0.74 5.03
CA ARG A 120 -33.84 0.82 4.22
C ARG A 120 -33.16 2.19 4.25
N VAL A 121 -33.19 2.83 5.38
CA VAL A 121 -32.45 4.09 5.64
C VAL A 121 -31.01 3.80 6.02
N VAL A 122 -30.76 2.68 6.68
CA VAL A 122 -29.47 2.15 7.10
C VAL A 122 -29.38 0.65 6.80
#